data_e3779e4d8c14e205085a22be0430b8bb
#
_entry.id   e3779e4d8c14e205085a22be0430b8bb
#
_cell.length_a   1.000
_cell.length_b   1.000
_cell.length_c   1.000
_cell.angle_alpha   90.00
_cell.angle_beta   90.00
_cell.angle_gamma   90.00
#
_symmetry.space_group_name_H-M   'P 1'
#
loop_
_entity.id
_entity.type
_entity.pdbx_description
1 polymer ?
#
loop_
_entity_poly.entity_id
_entity_poly.type
_entity_poly.pdbx_seq_one_letter_code
_entity_poly.pdbx_strand_id
1 'polypeptide(L)'
;NIPVMMMNGRISNRSASRYRLITFFTRHVLSSIRVFCMQSRIDAQYIISIGADPNKVIVTGNTKYDQTYGIVTEEERGRLRKEMGFNDDAYPIMIAGSTHKGENIPVYKAFVKVKEQFPQAKLIIAPRYIYQADLIISEGVSLGVTMVKRSEMVSGCKSDISYDGVILDTIGELGRVYSIGDLIFVGGSLVRVGGHNILEPAAHGNPIVVGPNMFNFV
;
A
#
# COMPACT_ATOMS: atom_id res chain seq x y z
N ASN A 1 -3.02 35.34 -20.16
CA ASN A 1 -2.50 34.73 -18.91
C ASN A 1 -3.45 33.63 -18.44
N ILE A 2 -2.95 32.39 -18.35
CA ILE A 2 -3.69 31.26 -17.81
C ILE A 2 -3.43 31.22 -16.31
N PRO A 3 -4.46 31.26 -15.44
CA PRO A 3 -4.26 31.16 -14.00
C PRO A 3 -3.77 29.77 -13.63
N VAL A 4 -2.73 29.68 -12.79
CA VAL A 4 -2.15 28.43 -12.32
C VAL A 4 -2.54 28.21 -10.87
N MET A 5 -2.94 26.99 -10.52
CA MET A 5 -3.22 26.53 -9.16
C MET A 5 -2.35 25.31 -8.85
N MET A 6 -1.81 25.25 -7.64
CA MET A 6 -1.16 24.05 -7.11
C MET A 6 -2.17 23.29 -6.25
N MET A 7 -2.50 22.06 -6.63
CA MET A 7 -3.37 21.18 -5.84
C MET A 7 -2.58 20.02 -5.21
N ASN A 8 -3.04 19.57 -4.04
CA ASN A 8 -2.42 18.45 -3.30
C ASN A 8 -0.93 18.68 -3.04
N GLY A 9 -0.56 19.93 -2.73
CA GLY A 9 0.83 20.38 -2.60
C GLY A 9 1.50 19.74 -1.38
N ARG A 10 2.66 19.12 -1.60
CA ARG A 10 3.53 18.56 -0.57
C ARG A 10 4.97 18.98 -0.82
N ILE A 11 5.69 19.32 0.26
CA ILE A 11 7.10 19.66 0.18
C ILE A 11 7.84 19.08 1.39
N SER A 12 8.89 18.31 1.15
CA SER A 12 9.70 17.75 2.24
C SER A 12 10.58 18.80 2.91
N ASN A 13 10.90 18.63 4.18
CA ASN A 13 11.84 19.50 4.90
C ASN A 13 13.19 19.64 4.14
N ARG A 14 13.70 18.51 3.62
CA ARG A 14 14.95 18.50 2.83
C ARG A 14 14.85 19.38 1.58
N SER A 15 13.74 19.30 0.86
CA SER A 15 13.51 20.12 -0.34
C SER A 15 13.34 21.59 0.01
N ALA A 16 12.53 21.90 1.05
CA ALA A 16 12.34 23.25 1.52
C ALA A 16 13.67 23.91 1.95
N SER A 17 14.52 23.17 2.68
CA SER A 17 15.84 23.66 3.09
C SER A 17 16.75 24.00 1.90
N ARG A 18 16.72 23.22 0.84
CA ARG A 18 17.48 23.50 -0.39
C ARG A 18 16.92 24.69 -1.15
N TYR A 19 15.59 24.80 -1.27
CA TYR A 19 14.95 25.92 -1.96
C TYR A 19 15.11 27.26 -1.23
N ARG A 20 15.29 27.24 0.10
CA ARG A 20 15.62 28.46 0.85
C ARG A 20 16.92 29.12 0.39
N LEU A 21 17.90 28.36 -0.11
CA LEU A 21 19.15 28.89 -0.62
C LEU A 21 18.97 29.72 -1.90
N ILE A 22 17.86 29.50 -2.63
CA ILE A 22 17.55 30.19 -3.89
C ILE A 22 16.19 30.91 -3.81
N THR A 23 15.84 31.43 -2.61
CA THR A 23 14.51 32.04 -2.35
C THR A 23 14.18 33.20 -3.31
N PHE A 24 15.17 33.93 -3.78
CA PHE A 24 14.97 34.98 -4.78
C PHE A 24 14.32 34.43 -6.06
N PHE A 25 14.84 33.29 -6.55
CA PHE A 25 14.30 32.65 -7.74
C PHE A 25 12.95 31.97 -7.47
N THR A 26 12.84 31.19 -6.37
CA THR A 26 11.60 30.50 -6.02
C THR A 26 10.45 31.45 -5.79
N ARG A 27 10.67 32.62 -5.14
CA ARG A 27 9.66 33.66 -4.96
C ARG A 27 9.10 34.14 -6.30
N HIS A 28 9.98 34.35 -7.28
CA HIS A 28 9.55 34.80 -8.61
C HIS A 28 8.68 33.72 -9.28
N VAL A 29 9.07 32.48 -9.25
CA VAL A 29 8.27 31.37 -9.80
C VAL A 29 6.94 31.21 -9.08
N LEU A 30 6.96 31.20 -7.73
CA LEU A 30 5.76 31.01 -6.92
C LEU A 30 4.78 32.17 -7.02
N SER A 31 5.25 33.39 -7.35
CA SER A 31 4.38 34.56 -7.54
C SER A 31 3.38 34.40 -8.68
N SER A 32 3.70 33.57 -9.69
CA SER A 32 2.82 33.26 -10.82
C SER A 32 1.68 32.30 -10.47
N ILE A 33 1.75 31.62 -9.31
CA ILE A 33 0.70 30.74 -8.83
C ILE A 33 -0.36 31.55 -8.08
N ARG A 34 -1.63 31.29 -8.42
CA ARG A 34 -2.76 32.03 -7.86
C ARG A 34 -3.20 31.48 -6.50
N VAL A 35 -3.16 30.14 -6.33
CA VAL A 35 -3.57 29.47 -5.09
C VAL A 35 -2.71 28.23 -4.88
N PHE A 36 -2.32 28.00 -3.63
CA PHE A 36 -1.61 26.79 -3.16
C PHE A 36 -2.53 26.01 -2.23
N CYS A 37 -3.02 24.85 -2.67
CA CYS A 37 -3.79 23.90 -1.87
C CYS A 37 -2.83 22.85 -1.30
N MET A 38 -2.43 22.99 -0.05
CA MET A 38 -1.40 22.17 0.60
C MET A 38 -2.01 21.01 1.37
N GLN A 39 -1.29 19.87 1.45
CA GLN A 39 -1.76 18.68 2.16
C GLN A 39 -1.80 18.87 3.68
N SER A 40 -0.88 19.63 4.24
CA SER A 40 -0.78 19.84 5.68
C SER A 40 -0.36 21.25 6.06
N ARG A 41 -0.53 21.60 7.35
CA ARG A 41 -0.01 22.87 7.92
C ARG A 41 1.51 22.96 7.80
N ILE A 42 2.21 21.84 7.91
CA ILE A 42 3.67 21.78 7.79
C ILE A 42 4.08 22.09 6.34
N ASP A 43 3.41 21.49 5.36
CA ASP A 43 3.66 21.77 3.94
C ASP A 43 3.37 23.24 3.60
N ALA A 44 2.30 23.81 4.17
CA ALA A 44 1.98 25.24 4.04
C ALA A 44 3.10 26.12 4.60
N GLN A 45 3.63 25.81 5.77
CA GLN A 45 4.76 26.55 6.35
C GLN A 45 6.02 26.44 5.48
N TYR A 46 6.30 25.26 4.92
CA TYR A 46 7.45 25.07 4.05
C TYR A 46 7.32 25.87 2.74
N ILE A 47 6.17 25.87 2.07
CA ILE A 47 6.00 26.61 0.81
C ILE A 47 6.09 28.12 1.05
N ILE A 48 5.56 28.64 2.16
CA ILE A 48 5.69 30.04 2.58
C ILE A 48 7.17 30.37 2.84
N SER A 49 7.89 29.49 3.53
CA SER A 49 9.32 29.70 3.86
C SER A 49 10.23 29.82 2.64
N ILE A 50 9.81 29.36 1.47
CA ILE A 50 10.56 29.45 0.21
C ILE A 50 10.01 30.55 -0.72
N GLY A 51 9.07 31.37 -0.23
CA GLY A 51 8.65 32.60 -0.89
C GLY A 51 7.24 32.65 -1.45
N ALA A 52 6.37 31.67 -1.15
CA ALA A 52 4.95 31.80 -1.48
C ALA A 52 4.27 32.89 -0.63
N ASP A 53 3.32 33.60 -1.23
CA ASP A 53 2.48 34.57 -0.52
C ASP A 53 1.55 33.83 0.45
N PRO A 54 1.62 34.12 1.78
CA PRO A 54 0.77 33.44 2.77
C PRO A 54 -0.73 33.58 2.47
N ASN A 55 -1.16 34.68 1.86
CA ASN A 55 -2.58 34.91 1.53
C ASN A 55 -3.10 34.03 0.39
N LYS A 56 -2.19 33.36 -0.33
CA LYS A 56 -2.50 32.42 -1.41
C LYS A 56 -2.39 30.97 -0.99
N VAL A 57 -2.01 30.68 0.28
CA VAL A 57 -1.77 29.33 0.77
C VAL A 57 -2.93 28.89 1.66
N ILE A 58 -3.59 27.82 1.28
CA ILE A 58 -4.67 27.17 2.05
C ILE A 58 -4.32 25.71 2.30
N VAL A 59 -4.74 25.17 3.45
CA VAL A 59 -4.60 23.75 3.77
C VAL A 59 -5.91 23.06 3.43
N THR A 60 -5.87 22.20 2.41
CA THR A 60 -7.05 21.49 1.89
C THR A 60 -7.07 20.00 2.26
N GLY A 61 -5.99 19.49 2.87
CA GLY A 61 -5.85 18.06 3.12
C GLY A 61 -5.26 17.31 1.92
N ASN A 62 -5.16 16.01 2.09
CA ASN A 62 -4.61 15.12 1.06
C ASN A 62 -5.76 14.44 0.31
N THR A 63 -5.81 14.60 -0.99
CA THR A 63 -6.85 14.02 -1.87
C THR A 63 -6.90 12.49 -1.85
N LYS A 64 -5.88 11.82 -1.31
CA LYS A 64 -5.94 10.38 -1.05
C LYS A 64 -7.05 9.99 -0.08
N TYR A 65 -7.44 10.88 0.83
CA TYR A 65 -8.53 10.63 1.78
C TYR A 65 -9.92 10.79 1.15
N ASP A 66 -10.00 11.42 -0.02
CA ASP A 66 -11.25 11.61 -0.77
C ASP A 66 -11.56 10.42 -1.71
N GLN A 67 -10.67 9.43 -1.77
CA GLN A 67 -10.91 8.22 -2.57
C GLN A 67 -12.03 7.40 -1.93
N THR A 68 -13.12 7.25 -2.66
CA THR A 68 -14.17 6.29 -2.33
C THR A 68 -13.72 4.90 -2.73
N TYR A 69 -13.48 4.05 -1.75
CA TYR A 69 -13.28 2.63 -2.00
C TYR A 69 -14.66 1.98 -2.12
N GLY A 70 -14.91 1.25 -3.21
CA GLY A 70 -16.18 0.56 -3.42
C GLY A 70 -16.44 -0.45 -2.29
N ILE A 71 -17.66 -0.47 -1.79
CA ILE A 71 -18.09 -1.50 -0.83
C ILE A 71 -18.11 -2.84 -1.58
N VAL A 72 -17.31 -3.78 -1.11
CA VAL A 72 -17.31 -5.16 -1.63
C VAL A 72 -18.39 -5.93 -0.89
N THR A 73 -19.34 -6.49 -1.63
CA THR A 73 -20.45 -7.28 -1.06
C THR A 73 -19.96 -8.65 -0.56
N GLU A 74 -20.73 -9.29 0.31
CA GLU A 74 -20.39 -10.65 0.77
C GLU A 74 -20.37 -11.67 -0.38
N GLU A 75 -21.21 -11.50 -1.39
CA GLU A 75 -21.21 -12.33 -2.59
C GLU A 75 -19.88 -12.17 -3.37
N GLU A 76 -19.42 -10.92 -3.51
CA GLU A 76 -18.12 -10.64 -4.16
C GLU A 76 -16.95 -11.18 -3.35
N ARG A 77 -16.98 -11.08 -2.02
CA ARG A 77 -15.98 -11.69 -1.13
C ARG A 77 -15.94 -13.20 -1.31
N GLY A 78 -17.10 -13.87 -1.30
CA GLY A 78 -17.19 -15.30 -1.56
C GLY A 78 -16.65 -15.70 -2.93
N ARG A 79 -16.93 -14.90 -3.97
CA ARG A 79 -16.36 -15.10 -5.31
C ARG A 79 -14.84 -14.96 -5.31
N LEU A 80 -14.30 -13.91 -4.69
CA LEU A 80 -12.86 -13.68 -4.60
C LEU A 80 -12.14 -14.80 -3.86
N ARG A 81 -12.70 -15.32 -2.75
CA ARG A 81 -12.14 -16.49 -2.05
C ARG A 81 -12.03 -17.70 -2.98
N LYS A 82 -13.10 -17.99 -3.73
CA LYS A 82 -13.12 -19.10 -4.72
C LYS A 82 -12.14 -18.86 -5.87
N GLU A 83 -12.01 -17.63 -6.34
CA GLU A 83 -11.02 -17.27 -7.36
C GLU A 83 -9.57 -17.44 -6.87
N MET A 84 -9.32 -17.26 -5.57
CA MET A 84 -8.04 -17.55 -4.93
C MET A 84 -7.89 -19.04 -4.57
N GLY A 85 -8.87 -19.90 -4.93
CA GLY A 85 -8.88 -21.32 -4.63
C GLY A 85 -8.96 -21.65 -3.15
N PHE A 86 -9.51 -20.73 -2.35
CA PHE A 86 -9.71 -20.94 -0.92
C PHE A 86 -11.08 -21.55 -0.65
N ASN A 87 -11.11 -22.55 0.23
CA ASN A 87 -12.34 -23.18 0.69
C ASN A 87 -13.08 -22.26 1.67
N ASP A 88 -14.34 -22.56 1.95
CA ASP A 88 -15.18 -21.78 2.86
C ASP A 88 -14.67 -21.81 4.32
N ASP A 89 -13.90 -22.84 4.70
CA ASP A 89 -13.26 -23.00 6.02
C ASP A 89 -11.88 -22.33 6.15
N ALA A 90 -11.39 -21.69 5.07
CA ALA A 90 -10.12 -20.96 5.09
C ALA A 90 -10.18 -19.79 6.07
N TYR A 91 -9.48 -19.91 7.21
CA TYR A 91 -9.43 -18.89 8.27
C TYR A 91 -8.22 -19.07 9.18
N PRO A 92 -7.54 -18.00 9.60
CA PRO A 92 -7.64 -16.65 9.02
C PRO A 92 -6.97 -16.54 7.65
N ILE A 93 -7.45 -15.60 6.84
CA ILE A 93 -6.76 -15.19 5.60
C ILE A 93 -5.87 -13.99 5.93
N MET A 94 -4.57 -14.18 5.86
CA MET A 94 -3.58 -13.12 6.05
C MET A 94 -3.21 -12.52 4.68
N ILE A 95 -3.19 -11.19 4.59
CA ILE A 95 -2.79 -10.49 3.36
C ILE A 95 -1.60 -9.58 3.64
N ALA A 96 -0.50 -9.80 2.94
CA ALA A 96 0.67 -8.92 2.97
C ALA A 96 0.74 -8.11 1.67
N GLY A 97 0.27 -6.87 1.73
CA GLY A 97 0.16 -6.00 0.56
C GLY A 97 1.37 -5.10 0.36
N SER A 98 1.78 -4.92 -0.89
CA SER A 98 2.89 -4.04 -1.29
C SER A 98 4.21 -4.36 -0.58
N THR A 99 4.54 -5.65 -0.42
CA THR A 99 5.78 -6.06 0.26
C THR A 99 7.03 -5.73 -0.55
N HIS A 100 8.11 -5.43 0.15
CA HIS A 100 9.43 -5.20 -0.40
C HIS A 100 10.39 -6.33 -0.02
N LYS A 101 11.54 -6.37 -0.72
CA LYS A 101 12.63 -7.28 -0.38
C LYS A 101 13.02 -7.13 1.09
N GLY A 102 13.08 -8.24 1.82
CA GLY A 102 13.38 -8.30 3.25
C GLY A 102 12.15 -8.36 4.15
N GLU A 103 10.93 -8.18 3.63
CA GLU A 103 9.69 -8.27 4.41
C GLU A 103 9.01 -9.65 4.30
N ASN A 104 9.22 -10.37 3.18
CA ASN A 104 8.53 -11.64 2.94
C ASN A 104 8.90 -12.73 3.96
N ILE A 105 10.19 -12.87 4.31
CA ILE A 105 10.65 -13.85 5.30
C ILE A 105 9.99 -13.63 6.68
N PRO A 106 9.96 -12.39 7.26
CA PRO A 106 9.17 -12.12 8.46
C PRO A 106 7.69 -12.47 8.33
N VAL A 107 7.06 -12.17 7.19
CA VAL A 107 5.65 -12.50 6.91
C VAL A 107 5.44 -14.01 6.92
N TYR A 108 6.26 -14.77 6.22
CA TYR A 108 6.19 -16.24 6.22
C TYR A 108 6.38 -16.83 7.60
N LYS A 109 7.37 -16.35 8.37
CA LYS A 109 7.59 -16.81 9.75
C LYS A 109 6.38 -16.56 10.65
N ALA A 110 5.72 -15.39 10.48
CA ALA A 110 4.50 -15.10 11.20
C ALA A 110 3.36 -16.04 10.76
N PHE A 111 3.20 -16.26 9.46
CA PHE A 111 2.20 -17.16 8.91
C PHE A 111 2.36 -18.59 9.40
N VAL A 112 3.58 -19.14 9.41
CA VAL A 112 3.87 -20.50 9.94
C VAL A 112 3.38 -20.64 11.37
N LYS A 113 3.66 -19.65 12.24
CA LYS A 113 3.17 -19.63 13.62
C LYS A 113 1.65 -19.57 13.74
N VAL A 114 1.01 -18.80 12.85
CA VAL A 114 -0.46 -18.74 12.80
C VAL A 114 -1.02 -20.10 12.39
N LYS A 115 -0.40 -20.73 11.41
CA LYS A 115 -0.82 -22.03 10.88
C LYS A 115 -0.72 -23.17 11.91
N GLU A 116 0.17 -23.07 12.90
CA GLU A 116 0.25 -24.00 14.04
C GLU A 116 -1.05 -24.01 14.86
N GLN A 117 -1.73 -22.87 14.98
CA GLN A 117 -2.99 -22.73 15.72
C GLN A 117 -4.22 -22.82 14.80
N PHE A 118 -4.08 -22.42 13.57
CA PHE A 118 -5.12 -22.38 12.56
C PHE A 118 -4.67 -23.12 11.30
N PRO A 119 -4.81 -24.45 11.23
CA PRO A 119 -4.30 -25.25 10.11
C PRO A 119 -4.88 -24.85 8.74
N GLN A 120 -6.08 -24.25 8.71
CA GLN A 120 -6.75 -23.79 7.50
C GLN A 120 -6.37 -22.34 7.11
N ALA A 121 -5.45 -21.71 7.84
CA ALA A 121 -4.99 -20.39 7.53
C ALA A 121 -4.44 -20.31 6.09
N LYS A 122 -4.70 -19.18 5.43
CA LYS A 122 -4.22 -18.87 4.08
C LYS A 122 -3.45 -17.57 4.06
N LEU A 123 -2.50 -17.47 3.12
CA LEU A 123 -1.66 -16.29 2.95
C LEU A 123 -1.75 -15.76 1.53
N ILE A 124 -1.97 -14.45 1.39
CA ILE A 124 -1.82 -13.74 0.13
C ILE A 124 -0.65 -12.77 0.27
N ILE A 125 0.32 -12.83 -0.63
CA ILE A 125 1.39 -11.84 -0.72
C ILE A 125 1.27 -11.10 -2.05
N ALA A 126 1.11 -9.78 -1.98
CA ALA A 126 1.13 -8.89 -3.12
C ALA A 126 2.44 -8.08 -3.09
N PRO A 127 3.45 -8.46 -3.86
CA PRO A 127 4.72 -7.75 -3.87
C PRO A 127 4.58 -6.39 -4.55
N ARG A 128 5.35 -5.40 -4.10
CA ARG A 128 5.44 -4.10 -4.78
C ARG A 128 5.91 -4.22 -6.22
N TYR A 129 6.77 -5.21 -6.47
CA TYR A 129 7.34 -5.50 -7.78
C TYR A 129 7.01 -6.94 -8.18
N ILE A 130 6.08 -7.11 -9.12
CA ILE A 130 5.55 -8.42 -9.54
C ILE A 130 6.62 -9.38 -10.08
N TYR A 131 7.73 -8.86 -10.64
CA TYR A 131 8.85 -9.69 -11.12
C TYR A 131 9.57 -10.46 -9.98
N GLN A 132 9.28 -10.16 -8.72
CA GLN A 132 9.85 -10.85 -7.57
C GLN A 132 9.06 -12.12 -7.19
N ALA A 133 7.96 -12.43 -7.87
CA ALA A 133 7.09 -13.54 -7.51
C ALA A 133 7.83 -14.87 -7.33
N ASP A 134 8.73 -15.23 -8.25
CA ASP A 134 9.48 -16.48 -8.18
C ASP A 134 10.44 -16.53 -6.99
N LEU A 135 11.09 -15.42 -6.68
CA LEU A 135 11.92 -15.31 -5.48
C LEU A 135 11.10 -15.49 -4.21
N ILE A 136 9.92 -14.85 -4.15
CA ILE A 136 9.02 -14.94 -2.98
C ILE A 136 8.52 -16.37 -2.78
N ILE A 137 8.18 -17.08 -3.86
CA ILE A 137 7.83 -18.50 -3.81
C ILE A 137 8.98 -19.32 -3.24
N SER A 138 10.21 -19.13 -3.75
CA SER A 138 11.39 -19.87 -3.26
C SER A 138 11.69 -19.59 -1.78
N GLU A 139 11.49 -18.34 -1.32
CA GLU A 139 11.57 -17.99 0.10
C GLU A 139 10.52 -18.76 0.93
N GLY A 140 9.27 -18.88 0.42
CA GLY A 140 8.20 -19.67 1.06
C GLY A 140 8.54 -21.14 1.18
N VAL A 141 8.98 -21.75 0.08
CA VAL A 141 9.39 -23.17 0.05
C VAL A 141 10.47 -23.48 1.09
N SER A 142 11.44 -22.59 1.27
CA SER A 142 12.50 -22.73 2.28
C SER A 142 11.99 -22.78 3.72
N LEU A 143 10.76 -22.30 3.95
CA LEU A 143 10.06 -22.28 5.25
C LEU A 143 8.88 -23.26 5.32
N GLY A 144 8.75 -24.15 4.33
CA GLY A 144 7.69 -25.15 4.27
C GLY A 144 6.31 -24.58 3.89
N VAL A 145 6.28 -23.41 3.22
CA VAL A 145 5.05 -22.76 2.77
C VAL A 145 4.93 -22.89 1.24
N THR A 146 3.84 -23.50 0.77
CA THR A 146 3.57 -23.70 -0.65
C THR A 146 2.72 -22.55 -1.19
N MET A 147 3.25 -21.82 -2.17
CA MET A 147 2.58 -20.68 -2.79
C MET A 147 2.40 -20.90 -4.29
N VAL A 148 1.31 -20.38 -4.84
CA VAL A 148 1.04 -20.37 -6.29
C VAL A 148 0.90 -18.95 -6.80
N LYS A 149 1.16 -18.70 -8.08
CA LYS A 149 0.96 -17.39 -8.70
C LYS A 149 -0.50 -17.18 -9.08
N ARG A 150 -1.01 -15.98 -8.86
CA ARG A 150 -2.34 -15.59 -9.33
C ARG A 150 -2.48 -15.70 -10.86
N SER A 151 -1.45 -15.29 -11.58
CA SER A 151 -1.43 -15.37 -13.06
C SER A 151 -1.60 -16.80 -13.59
N GLU A 152 -1.05 -17.79 -12.91
CA GLU A 152 -1.18 -19.20 -13.29
C GLU A 152 -2.61 -19.73 -13.06
N MET A 153 -3.27 -19.27 -11.99
CA MET A 153 -4.66 -19.64 -11.68
C MET A 153 -5.64 -19.10 -12.74
N VAL A 154 -5.45 -17.84 -13.18
CA VAL A 154 -6.28 -17.21 -14.22
C VAL A 154 -6.09 -17.90 -15.58
N SER A 155 -4.89 -18.39 -15.87
CA SER A 155 -4.57 -19.12 -17.10
C SER A 155 -5.15 -20.52 -17.18
N GLY A 156 -5.89 -20.98 -16.13
CA GLY A 156 -6.52 -22.29 -16.10
C GLY A 156 -5.59 -23.46 -15.80
N CYS A 157 -4.35 -23.20 -15.41
CA CYS A 157 -3.44 -24.18 -14.83
C CYS A 157 -3.95 -24.57 -13.43
N LYS A 158 -4.89 -25.51 -13.37
CA LYS A 158 -5.30 -26.09 -12.08
C LYS A 158 -4.12 -26.91 -11.56
N SER A 159 -3.51 -26.45 -10.48
CA SER A 159 -2.64 -27.33 -9.71
C SER A 159 -3.56 -28.24 -8.86
N ASP A 160 -3.47 -29.55 -9.02
CA ASP A 160 -4.10 -30.53 -8.11
C ASP A 160 -3.41 -30.51 -6.72
N ILE A 161 -2.49 -29.61 -6.52
CA ILE A 161 -1.67 -29.49 -5.30
C ILE A 161 -2.36 -28.52 -4.35
N SER A 162 -2.60 -28.96 -3.12
CA SER A 162 -3.00 -28.09 -2.02
C SER A 162 -1.89 -27.07 -1.75
N TYR A 163 -2.23 -25.78 -1.68
CA TYR A 163 -1.29 -24.70 -1.40
C TYR A 163 -1.73 -23.86 -0.19
N ASP A 164 -0.76 -23.22 0.43
CA ASP A 164 -0.94 -22.41 1.62
C ASP A 164 -1.36 -21.00 1.29
N GLY A 165 -1.05 -20.54 0.08
CA GLY A 165 -1.40 -19.19 -0.30
C GLY A 165 -1.09 -18.83 -1.75
N VAL A 166 -1.35 -17.56 -2.07
CA VAL A 166 -1.27 -16.99 -3.42
C VAL A 166 -0.30 -15.80 -3.45
N ILE A 167 0.58 -15.77 -4.43
CA ILE A 167 1.32 -14.57 -4.78
C ILE A 167 0.50 -13.79 -5.80
N LEU A 168 0.09 -12.58 -5.43
CA LEU A 168 -0.67 -11.69 -6.30
C LEU A 168 0.31 -10.96 -7.24
N ASP A 169 0.67 -11.63 -8.32
CA ASP A 169 1.58 -11.15 -9.37
C ASP A 169 0.85 -10.44 -10.52
N THR A 170 -0.39 -10.02 -10.27
CA THR A 170 -1.25 -9.25 -11.17
C THR A 170 -1.40 -7.81 -10.69
N ILE A 171 -1.78 -6.89 -11.60
CA ILE A 171 -1.95 -5.48 -11.29
C ILE A 171 -3.45 -5.13 -11.19
N GLY A 172 -3.82 -4.30 -10.19
CA GLY A 172 -5.16 -3.72 -10.07
C GLY A 172 -6.13 -4.53 -9.20
N GLU A 173 -5.77 -5.73 -8.72
CA GLU A 173 -6.65 -6.57 -7.89
C GLU A 173 -6.51 -6.32 -6.38
N LEU A 174 -5.37 -5.81 -5.90
CA LEU A 174 -5.03 -5.75 -4.48
C LEU A 174 -6.10 -5.04 -3.63
N GLY A 175 -6.63 -3.91 -4.11
CA GLY A 175 -7.66 -3.17 -3.41
C GLY A 175 -8.91 -4.01 -3.10
N ARG A 176 -9.36 -4.82 -4.08
CA ARG A 176 -10.47 -5.74 -3.88
C ARG A 176 -10.09 -6.93 -3.00
N VAL A 177 -8.87 -7.44 -3.17
CA VAL A 177 -8.37 -8.61 -2.42
C VAL A 177 -8.28 -8.31 -0.92
N TYR A 178 -7.99 -7.08 -0.51
CA TYR A 178 -8.02 -6.70 0.91
C TYR A 178 -9.36 -7.03 1.59
N SER A 179 -10.48 -7.01 0.85
CA SER A 179 -11.81 -7.29 1.41
C SER A 179 -11.98 -8.70 1.97
N ILE A 180 -11.17 -9.66 1.54
CA ILE A 180 -11.24 -11.05 2.02
C ILE A 180 -10.24 -11.38 3.12
N GLY A 181 -9.39 -10.42 3.52
CA GLY A 181 -8.40 -10.62 4.56
C GLY A 181 -8.96 -10.46 5.95
N ASP A 182 -8.59 -11.33 6.87
CA ASP A 182 -8.89 -11.20 8.30
C ASP A 182 -7.81 -10.43 9.05
N LEU A 183 -6.58 -10.39 8.51
CA LEU A 183 -5.45 -9.62 9.00
C LEU A 183 -4.63 -9.11 7.82
N ILE A 184 -4.36 -7.81 7.80
CA ILE A 184 -3.63 -7.17 6.71
C ILE A 184 -2.31 -6.60 7.21
N PHE A 185 -1.21 -7.01 6.59
CA PHE A 185 0.09 -6.38 6.73
C PHE A 185 0.34 -5.45 5.55
N VAL A 186 0.72 -4.19 5.81
CA VAL A 186 1.09 -3.22 4.77
C VAL A 186 2.60 -3.06 4.72
N GLY A 187 3.17 -3.45 3.58
CA GLY A 187 4.61 -3.47 3.34
C GLY A 187 5.26 -2.09 3.16
N GLY A 188 6.58 -2.11 2.91
CA GLY A 188 7.41 -0.92 2.95
C GLY A 188 7.60 -0.35 4.34
N SER A 189 7.12 -1.07 5.35
CA SER A 189 7.02 -0.63 6.75
C SER A 189 8.01 -1.32 7.69
N LEU A 190 8.44 -2.56 7.42
CA LEU A 190 9.55 -3.21 8.13
C LEU A 190 10.91 -2.76 7.59
N VAL A 191 10.96 -2.40 6.33
CA VAL A 191 12.16 -1.83 5.68
C VAL A 191 12.03 -0.31 5.58
N ARG A 192 13.15 0.42 5.40
CA ARG A 192 13.18 1.89 5.37
C ARG A 192 12.68 2.47 4.04
N VAL A 193 11.47 2.10 3.64
CA VAL A 193 10.79 2.65 2.46
C VAL A 193 9.79 3.74 2.83
N GLY A 194 9.21 3.66 4.05
CA GLY A 194 8.29 4.69 4.54
C GLY A 194 6.82 4.28 4.55
N GLY A 195 6.54 3.00 4.32
CA GLY A 195 5.19 2.44 4.27
C GLY A 195 4.46 2.69 2.95
N HIS A 196 3.35 2.01 2.79
CA HIS A 196 2.40 2.19 1.68
C HIS A 196 1.03 2.65 2.19
N ASN A 197 0.10 2.86 1.28
CA ASN A 197 -1.24 3.36 1.57
C ASN A 197 -2.00 2.39 2.49
N ILE A 198 -2.36 2.86 3.69
CA ILE A 198 -3.17 2.10 4.66
C ILE A 198 -4.68 2.35 4.50
N LEU A 199 -5.08 3.37 3.75
CA LEU A 199 -6.50 3.74 3.61
C LEU A 199 -7.26 2.72 2.79
N GLU A 200 -6.60 2.13 1.79
CA GLU A 200 -7.19 1.12 0.93
C GLU A 200 -7.60 -0.15 1.72
N PRO A 201 -6.71 -0.78 2.51
CA PRO A 201 -7.13 -1.87 3.38
C PRO A 201 -8.06 -1.43 4.51
N ALA A 202 -7.89 -0.21 5.07
CA ALA A 202 -8.75 0.31 6.14
C ALA A 202 -10.22 0.48 5.71
N ALA A 203 -10.47 0.75 4.44
CA ALA A 203 -11.83 0.88 3.90
C ALA A 203 -12.67 -0.39 4.02
N HIS A 204 -12.03 -1.54 4.20
CA HIS A 204 -12.72 -2.83 4.40
C HIS A 204 -12.96 -3.17 5.87
N GLY A 205 -12.51 -2.33 6.81
CA GLY A 205 -12.73 -2.51 8.26
C GLY A 205 -11.89 -3.59 8.92
N ASN A 206 -10.88 -4.13 8.22
CA ASN A 206 -10.05 -5.22 8.73
C ASN A 206 -8.87 -4.72 9.57
N PRO A 207 -8.38 -5.50 10.55
CA PRO A 207 -7.18 -5.19 11.31
C PRO A 207 -5.96 -5.00 10.42
N ILE A 208 -5.20 -3.93 10.65
CA ILE A 208 -4.00 -3.60 9.88
C ILE A 208 -2.77 -3.61 10.78
N VAL A 209 -1.73 -4.30 10.35
CA VAL A 209 -0.40 -4.31 10.98
C VAL A 209 0.60 -3.62 10.06
N VAL A 210 1.43 -2.77 10.65
CA VAL A 210 2.52 -2.07 9.97
C VAL A 210 3.81 -2.18 10.77
N GLY A 211 4.93 -2.08 10.10
CA GLY A 211 6.24 -1.93 10.76
C GLY A 211 6.51 -0.49 11.22
N PRO A 212 7.67 -0.26 11.84
CA PRO A 212 8.01 1.04 12.43
C PRO A 212 8.33 2.16 11.42
N ASN A 213 8.49 1.83 10.15
CA ASN A 213 8.90 2.79 9.13
C ASN A 213 7.70 3.29 8.31
N MET A 214 6.87 4.17 8.91
CA MET A 214 5.66 4.73 8.27
C MET A 214 5.78 6.24 7.97
N PHE A 215 6.98 6.75 7.79
CA PHE A 215 7.24 8.20 7.66
C PHE A 215 6.63 8.87 6.41
N ASN A 216 6.06 8.12 5.47
CA ASN A 216 5.29 8.67 4.36
C ASN A 216 3.80 8.89 4.72
N PHE A 217 3.37 8.41 5.90
CA PHE A 217 1.98 8.41 6.36
C PHE A 217 1.88 8.91 7.82
N VAL A 218 2.54 10.02 8.09
CA VAL A 218 2.49 10.73 9.38
C VAL A 218 1.45 11.84 9.32
#